data_d3b335ddf7da9834f9a8afdef69a497f
#
_entry.id   d3b335ddf7da9834f9a8afdef69a497f
#
_cell.length_a   1.000
_cell.length_b   1.000
_cell.length_c   1.000
_cell.angle_alpha   90.00
_cell.angle_beta   90.00
_cell.angle_gamma   90.00
#
_symmetry.space_group_name_H-M   'P 1'
#
loop_
_entity.id
_entity.type
_entity.pdbx_description
1 polymer ?
#
loop_
_entity_poly.entity_id
_entity_poly.type
_entity_poly.pdbx_seq_one_letter_code
_entity_poly.pdbx_strand_id
1 'polypeptide(L)' 'MTDIPAHLIETINRLTRTRQRMFIESGRRPTVDELAERLTMPAERVGRLLDIAMTPVRG' A
#
# COMPACT_ATOMS: atom_id res chain seq x y z
N MET A 1 9.22 -7.73 20.87
CA MET A 1 9.50 -8.19 19.54
C MET A 1 8.25 -8.23 18.72
N THR A 2 8.28 -7.63 17.56
CA THR A 2 7.09 -7.49 16.75
C THR A 2 7.09 -8.53 15.63
N ASP A 3 6.10 -9.39 15.65
CA ASP A 3 5.94 -10.38 14.59
C ASP A 3 4.93 -9.87 13.58
N ILE A 4 5.43 -9.51 12.42
CA ILE A 4 4.56 -9.09 11.35
C ILE A 4 4.27 -10.31 10.49
N PRO A 5 2.99 -10.67 10.31
CA PRO A 5 2.65 -11.83 9.49
C PRO A 5 3.22 -11.68 8.08
N ALA A 6 3.70 -12.78 7.54
CA ALA A 6 4.30 -12.75 6.21
C ALA A 6 3.33 -12.23 5.16
N HIS A 7 2.06 -12.62 5.24
CA HIS A 7 1.09 -12.17 4.25
C HIS A 7 0.83 -10.66 4.32
N LEU A 8 1.04 -10.06 5.49
CA LEU A 8 0.90 -8.61 5.62
C LEU A 8 2.05 -7.92 4.90
N ILE A 9 3.25 -8.47 5.03
CA ILE A 9 4.41 -7.93 4.34
C ILE A 9 4.21 -8.03 2.84
N GLU A 10 3.71 -9.17 2.37
CA GLU A 10 3.45 -9.36 0.95
C GLU A 10 2.41 -8.38 0.45
N THR A 11 1.37 -8.15 1.25
CA THR A 11 0.33 -7.22 0.87
C THR A 11 0.87 -5.79 0.75
N ILE A 12 1.70 -5.39 1.70
CA ILE A 12 2.30 -4.06 1.67
C ILE A 12 3.23 -3.93 0.47
N ASN A 13 4.00 -4.97 0.18
CA ASN A 13 4.89 -4.95 -0.99
C ASN A 13 4.10 -4.83 -2.28
N ARG A 14 2.99 -5.54 -2.36
CA ARG A 14 2.13 -5.49 -3.52
C ARG A 14 1.53 -4.10 -3.68
N LEU A 15 1.09 -3.52 -2.58
CA LEU A 15 0.54 -2.18 -2.58
C LEU A 15 1.56 -1.15 -3.05
N THR A 16 2.76 -1.22 -2.52
CA THR A 16 3.82 -0.31 -2.89
C THR A 16 4.18 -0.44 -4.36
N ARG A 17 4.24 -1.66 -4.84
CA ARG A 17 4.58 -1.93 -6.23
C ARG A 17 3.49 -1.40 -7.17
N THR A 18 2.23 -1.63 -6.80
CA THR A 18 1.11 -1.16 -7.59
C THR A 18 1.08 0.36 -7.62
N ARG A 19 1.31 0.99 -6.49
CA ARG A 19 1.33 2.44 -6.40
C ARG A 19 2.40 3.03 -7.30
N GLN A 20 3.58 2.43 -7.28
CA GLN A 20 4.69 2.91 -8.09
C GLN A 20 4.39 2.76 -9.58
N ARG A 21 3.82 1.63 -9.96
CA ARG A 21 3.47 1.40 -11.35
C ARG A 21 2.43 2.39 -11.82
N MET A 22 1.41 2.66 -11.01
CA MET A 22 0.37 3.61 -11.38
C MET A 22 0.94 5.02 -11.50
N PHE A 23 1.90 5.36 -10.64
CA PHE A 23 2.55 6.65 -10.73
C PHE A 23 3.32 6.78 -12.05
N ILE A 24 4.02 5.73 -12.44
CA ILE A 24 4.77 5.75 -13.69
C ILE A 24 3.82 5.86 -14.89
N GLU A 25 2.69 5.17 -14.84
CA GLU A 25 1.74 5.16 -15.93
C GLU A 25 1.01 6.48 -16.10
N SER A 26 0.64 7.11 -15.00
CA SER A 26 -0.19 8.30 -15.05
C SER A 26 0.57 9.60 -14.81
N GLY A 27 1.76 9.50 -14.25
CA GLY A 27 2.55 10.69 -13.95
C GLY A 27 2.13 11.39 -12.67
N ARG A 28 1.22 10.81 -11.91
CA ARG A 28 0.77 11.37 -10.64
C ARG A 28 0.49 10.28 -9.63
N ARG A 29 0.46 10.68 -8.37
CA ARG A 29 0.19 9.73 -7.31
C ARG A 29 -1.25 9.22 -7.39
N PRO A 30 -1.44 7.90 -7.30
CA PRO A 30 -2.79 7.35 -7.29
C PRO A 30 -3.48 7.66 -5.97
N THR A 31 -4.80 7.80 -6.04
CA THR A 31 -5.59 7.99 -4.84
C THR A 31 -5.82 6.65 -4.16
N VAL A 32 -6.26 6.70 -2.90
CA VAL A 32 -6.57 5.48 -2.17
C VAL A 32 -7.66 4.69 -2.90
N ASP A 33 -8.65 5.40 -3.43
CA ASP A 33 -9.73 4.75 -4.16
C ASP A 33 -9.21 4.03 -5.41
N GLU A 34 -8.30 4.65 -6.12
CA GLU A 34 -7.72 4.05 -7.32
C GLU A 34 -6.92 2.79 -6.96
N LEU A 35 -6.17 2.87 -5.87
CA LEU A 35 -5.41 1.72 -5.40
C LEU A 35 -6.33 0.60 -4.95
N ALA A 36 -7.38 0.95 -4.23
CA ALA A 36 -8.33 -0.04 -3.74
C ALA A 36 -8.97 -0.79 -4.89
N GLU A 37 -9.32 -0.07 -5.92
CA GLU A 37 -9.93 -0.68 -7.10
C GLU A 37 -8.95 -1.61 -7.81
N ARG A 38 -7.73 -1.15 -7.99
CA ARG A 38 -6.72 -1.94 -8.69
C ARG A 38 -6.36 -3.20 -7.90
N LEU A 39 -6.34 -3.10 -6.58
CA LEU A 39 -5.98 -4.22 -5.72
C LEU A 39 -7.17 -5.07 -5.32
N THR A 40 -8.38 -4.67 -5.69
CA THR A 40 -9.60 -5.35 -5.31
C THR A 40 -9.71 -5.46 -3.80
N MET A 41 -9.47 -4.34 -3.13
CA MET A 41 -9.51 -4.25 -1.69
C MET A 41 -10.37 -3.06 -1.26
N PRO A 42 -10.94 -3.10 -0.06
CA PRO A 42 -11.66 -1.94 0.47
C PRO A 42 -10.71 -0.75 0.63
N ALA A 43 -11.20 0.45 0.28
CA ALA A 43 -10.39 1.65 0.39
C ALA A 43 -9.91 1.88 1.82
N GLU A 44 -10.74 1.53 2.78
CA GLU A 44 -10.40 1.67 4.19
C GLU A 44 -9.17 0.84 4.54
N ARG A 45 -9.12 -0.37 4.01
CA ARG A 45 -7.99 -1.24 4.26
C ARG A 45 -6.72 -0.72 3.58
N VAL A 46 -6.88 -0.22 2.36
CA VAL A 46 -5.74 0.34 1.63
C VAL A 46 -5.18 1.54 2.39
N GLY A 47 -6.06 2.38 2.92
CA GLY A 47 -5.64 3.52 3.71
C GLY A 47 -4.82 3.11 4.92
N ARG A 48 -5.25 2.06 5.61
CA ARG A 48 -4.51 1.57 6.76
C ARG A 48 -3.14 1.02 6.38
N LEU A 49 -3.10 0.29 5.28
CA LEU A 49 -1.84 -0.30 4.82
C LEU A 49 -0.86 0.79 4.40
N LEU A 50 -1.36 1.82 3.74
CA LEU A 50 -0.52 2.96 3.37
C LEU A 50 0.03 3.66 4.60
N ASP A 51 -0.80 3.80 5.62
CA ASP A 51 -0.37 4.44 6.86
C ASP A 51 0.77 3.66 7.50
N ILE A 52 0.65 2.33 7.52
CA ILE A 52 1.70 1.48 8.06
C ILE A 52 2.96 1.58 7.21
N ALA A 53 2.81 1.54 5.89
CA ALA A 53 3.93 1.54 4.99
C ALA A 53 4.67 2.88 4.99
N MET A 54 3.95 3.97 5.24
CA MET A 54 4.53 5.31 5.22
C MET A 54 5.05 5.77 6.57
N THR A 55 4.71 5.04 7.63
CA THR A 55 5.17 5.42 8.95
C THR A 55 6.65 5.11 9.10
N PRO A 56 7.47 6.11 9.43
CA PRO A 56 8.89 5.85 9.60
C PRO A 56 9.15 4.94 10.80
N VAL A 57 10.06 4.02 10.61
CA VAL A 57 10.45 3.11 11.68
C VAL A 57 11.43 3.85 12.59
N ARG A 58 11.07 3.92 13.84
CA ARG A 58 11.94 4.57 14.83
C ARG A 58 12.51 3.48 15.71
N GLY A 59 13.78 3.33 15.59
CA GLY A 59 14.48 2.30 16.32
C GLY A 59 14.65 2.62 17.78
#